data_e452b38c477c870c4a01ceb8c537f7ee
#
_entry.id   e452b38c477c870c4a01ceb8c537f7ee
#
_cell.length_a   1.000
_cell.length_b   1.000
_cell.length_c   1.000
_cell.angle_alpha   90.00
_cell.angle_beta   90.00
_cell.angle_gamma   90.00
#
_symmetry.space_group_name_H-M   'P 1'
#
loop_
_entity.id
_entity.type
_entity.pdbx_description
1 polymer ?
#
loop_
_entity_poly.entity_id
_entity_poly.type
_entity_poly.pdbx_seq_one_letter_code
_entity_poly.pdbx_strand_id
1 'polypeptide(L)'
;MAVNILYTAHATATGGRNGHTQSSDGLVSVDLSVPKAMGGPGKTGTTTPEDLFAAGYAACFGGAVDFMAKQMKLVPTSLTIKTAVGIGKDETGFGLKVDIVAEVGGLSQADADKVVAAGHQFCPYSKATRGNVDVSVKAVVV
;
A
#
# COMPACT_ATOMS: atom_id res chain seq x y z
N MET A 1 22.18 -2.47 -2.68
CA MET A 1 22.51 -3.72 -1.98
C MET A 1 21.63 -4.86 -2.49
N ALA A 2 22.24 -6.04 -2.65
CA ALA A 2 21.49 -7.23 -3.03
C ALA A 2 20.58 -7.67 -1.86
N VAL A 3 19.36 -8.10 -2.19
CA VAL A 3 18.39 -8.60 -1.23
C VAL A 3 18.50 -10.13 -1.17
N ASN A 4 18.59 -10.68 0.03
CA ASN A 4 18.51 -12.13 0.22
C ASN A 4 17.04 -12.56 0.13
N ILE A 5 16.63 -13.18 -0.96
CA ILE A 5 15.24 -13.51 -1.25
C ILE A 5 14.75 -14.65 -0.35
N LEU A 6 13.66 -14.40 0.38
CA LEU A 6 12.98 -15.39 1.22
C LEU A 6 11.72 -15.96 0.55
N TYR A 7 11.04 -15.17 -0.28
CA TYR A 7 9.80 -15.52 -0.95
C TYR A 7 9.67 -14.73 -2.24
N THR A 8 9.12 -15.35 -3.28
CA THR A 8 8.85 -14.69 -4.56
C THR A 8 7.39 -14.91 -4.95
N ALA A 9 6.66 -13.81 -5.15
CA ALA A 9 5.31 -13.83 -5.72
C ALA A 9 5.38 -13.69 -7.24
N HIS A 10 4.49 -14.37 -7.95
CA HIS A 10 4.39 -14.32 -9.41
C HIS A 10 3.00 -13.91 -9.85
N ALA A 11 2.92 -13.08 -10.88
CA ALA A 11 1.65 -12.69 -11.48
C ALA A 11 1.83 -12.50 -12.99
N THR A 12 0.71 -12.60 -13.71
CA THR A 12 0.63 -12.39 -15.15
C THR A 12 -0.52 -11.44 -15.44
N ALA A 13 -0.29 -10.46 -16.29
CA ALA A 13 -1.33 -9.57 -16.80
C ALA A 13 -1.41 -9.65 -18.32
N THR A 14 -2.64 -9.60 -18.85
CA THR A 14 -2.92 -9.59 -20.27
C THR A 14 -3.83 -8.42 -20.59
N GLY A 15 -3.54 -7.66 -21.65
CA GLY A 15 -4.35 -6.51 -22.06
C GLY A 15 -4.12 -5.22 -21.24
N GLY A 16 -3.12 -5.19 -20.37
CA GLY A 16 -2.74 -4.01 -19.62
C GLY A 16 -3.86 -3.48 -18.72
N ARG A 17 -4.04 -2.15 -18.70
CA ARG A 17 -5.00 -1.48 -17.82
C ARG A 17 -6.48 -1.71 -18.18
N ASN A 18 -6.78 -2.37 -19.28
CA ASN A 18 -8.15 -2.75 -19.71
C ASN A 18 -8.30 -4.27 -19.84
N GLY A 19 -7.42 -5.04 -19.24
CA GLY A 19 -7.40 -6.50 -19.35
C GLY A 19 -7.67 -7.20 -18.04
N HIS A 20 -6.82 -8.18 -17.72
CA HIS A 20 -6.93 -9.03 -16.55
C HIS A 20 -5.56 -9.25 -15.92
N THR A 21 -5.49 -9.31 -14.61
CA THR A 21 -4.27 -9.71 -13.90
C THR A 21 -4.57 -10.81 -12.89
N GLN A 22 -3.62 -11.71 -12.71
CA GLN A 22 -3.80 -12.87 -11.87
C GLN A 22 -2.46 -13.28 -11.24
N SER A 23 -2.48 -13.57 -9.93
CA SER A 23 -1.36 -14.22 -9.27
C SER A 23 -1.29 -15.71 -9.63
N SER A 24 -0.10 -16.30 -9.50
CA SER A 24 0.10 -17.72 -9.86
C SER A 24 -0.75 -18.69 -9.04
N ASP A 25 -1.11 -18.33 -7.81
CA ASP A 25 -2.00 -19.12 -6.95
C ASP A 25 -3.50 -18.86 -7.22
N GLY A 26 -3.81 -17.88 -8.09
CA GLY A 26 -5.17 -17.50 -8.44
C GLY A 26 -5.94 -16.73 -7.38
N LEU A 27 -5.34 -16.43 -6.22
CA LEU A 27 -6.02 -15.71 -5.13
C LEU A 27 -6.19 -14.22 -5.41
N VAL A 28 -5.32 -13.63 -6.22
CA VAL A 28 -5.55 -12.34 -6.88
C VAL A 28 -5.92 -12.66 -8.33
N SER A 29 -7.15 -12.36 -8.71
CA SER A 29 -7.64 -12.58 -10.08
C SER A 29 -8.72 -11.55 -10.35
N VAL A 30 -8.39 -10.52 -11.12
CA VAL A 30 -9.25 -9.34 -11.28
C VAL A 30 -9.20 -8.80 -12.71
N ASP A 31 -10.35 -8.33 -13.16
CA ASP A 31 -10.48 -7.57 -14.40
C ASP A 31 -10.14 -6.11 -14.15
N LEU A 32 -9.54 -5.47 -15.12
CA LEU A 32 -9.06 -4.09 -15.06
C LEU A 32 -9.79 -3.23 -16.08
N SER A 33 -9.97 -1.97 -15.73
CA SER A 33 -10.44 -0.93 -16.64
C SER A 33 -9.81 0.40 -16.27
N VAL A 34 -9.41 1.15 -17.28
CA VAL A 34 -8.98 2.54 -17.06
C VAL A 34 -10.19 3.33 -16.52
N PRO A 35 -10.05 4.02 -15.39
CA PRO A 35 -11.17 4.73 -14.79
C PRO A 35 -11.61 5.92 -15.64
N LYS A 36 -12.87 6.33 -15.48
CA LYS A 36 -13.43 7.48 -16.19
C LYS A 36 -12.65 8.76 -15.92
N ALA A 37 -12.16 8.94 -14.71
CA ALA A 37 -11.33 10.10 -14.33
C ALA A 37 -10.04 10.23 -15.16
N MET A 38 -9.56 9.12 -15.72
CA MET A 38 -8.40 9.09 -16.62
C MET A 38 -8.81 9.00 -18.11
N GLY A 39 -10.08 9.19 -18.42
CA GLY A 39 -10.60 9.15 -19.80
C GLY A 39 -10.90 7.74 -20.31
N GLY A 40 -10.95 6.75 -19.45
CA GLY A 40 -11.23 5.36 -19.81
C GLY A 40 -12.69 4.97 -19.67
N PRO A 41 -13.03 3.69 -19.98
CA PRO A 41 -14.41 3.21 -19.95
C PRO A 41 -14.98 3.02 -18.54
N GLY A 42 -14.14 2.82 -17.52
CA GLY A 42 -14.58 2.63 -16.13
C GLY A 42 -15.64 1.54 -16.01
N LYS A 43 -15.37 0.35 -16.56
CA LYS A 43 -16.35 -0.76 -16.59
C LYS A 43 -16.68 -1.24 -15.18
N THR A 44 -17.95 -1.61 -14.98
CA THR A 44 -18.41 -2.19 -13.72
C THR A 44 -17.68 -3.51 -13.42
N GLY A 45 -17.37 -3.75 -12.15
CA GLY A 45 -16.71 -5.01 -11.72
C GLY A 45 -15.22 -5.05 -12.02
N THR A 46 -14.60 -3.93 -12.32
CA THR A 46 -13.16 -3.83 -12.62
C THR A 46 -12.44 -3.01 -11.58
N THR A 47 -11.15 -3.21 -11.49
CA THR A 47 -10.23 -2.50 -10.60
C THR A 47 -9.13 -1.80 -11.40
N THR A 48 -8.15 -1.23 -10.71
CA THR A 48 -7.02 -0.54 -11.32
C THR A 48 -5.70 -1.04 -10.70
N PRO A 49 -4.56 -0.87 -11.38
CA PRO A 49 -3.26 -1.12 -10.75
C PRO A 49 -3.06 -0.31 -9.46
N GLU A 50 -3.61 0.89 -9.40
CA GLU A 50 -3.51 1.76 -8.21
C GLU A 50 -4.28 1.17 -7.02
N ASP A 51 -5.45 0.55 -7.25
CA ASP A 51 -6.18 -0.18 -6.19
C ASP A 51 -5.37 -1.36 -5.66
N LEU A 52 -4.73 -2.12 -6.55
CA LEU A 52 -3.88 -3.26 -6.16
C LEU A 52 -2.65 -2.79 -5.38
N PHE A 53 -2.02 -1.71 -5.81
CA PHE A 53 -0.90 -1.09 -5.10
C PHE A 53 -1.34 -0.60 -3.71
N ALA A 54 -2.47 0.07 -3.62
CA ALA A 54 -3.04 0.56 -2.35
C ALA A 54 -3.33 -0.59 -1.39
N ALA A 55 -3.98 -1.66 -1.86
CA ALA A 55 -4.29 -2.84 -1.06
C ALA A 55 -3.02 -3.54 -0.57
N GLY A 56 -2.04 -3.74 -1.44
CA GLY A 56 -0.75 -4.34 -1.10
C GLY A 56 0.03 -3.49 -0.09
N TYR A 57 0.08 -2.18 -0.31
CA TYR A 57 0.79 -1.27 0.60
C TYR A 57 0.12 -1.24 1.98
N ALA A 58 -1.20 -1.16 2.04
CA ALA A 58 -1.94 -1.18 3.31
C ALA A 58 -1.61 -2.45 4.13
N ALA A 59 -1.62 -3.62 3.49
CA ALA A 59 -1.30 -4.88 4.15
C ALA A 59 0.17 -4.94 4.60
N CYS A 60 1.09 -4.55 3.73
CA CYS A 60 2.52 -4.53 4.04
C CYS A 60 2.84 -3.57 5.19
N PHE A 61 2.28 -2.36 5.14
CA PHE A 61 2.46 -1.35 6.16
C PHE A 61 1.89 -1.80 7.52
N GLY A 62 0.69 -2.37 7.52
CA GLY A 62 0.06 -2.93 8.72
C GLY A 62 0.90 -4.02 9.37
N GLY A 63 1.46 -4.92 8.56
CA GLY A 63 2.38 -5.95 9.05
C GLY A 63 3.64 -5.36 9.67
N ALA A 64 4.19 -4.31 9.09
CA ALA A 64 5.36 -3.61 9.63
C ALA A 64 5.06 -2.92 10.97
N VAL A 65 3.91 -2.26 11.08
CA VAL A 65 3.49 -1.61 12.34
C VAL A 65 3.25 -2.67 13.43
N ASP A 66 2.58 -3.77 13.10
CA ASP A 66 2.35 -4.87 14.04
C ASP A 66 3.67 -5.47 14.55
N PHE A 67 4.61 -5.71 13.64
CA PHE A 67 5.95 -6.20 14.01
C PHE A 67 6.66 -5.23 14.93
N MET A 68 6.67 -3.94 14.61
CA MET A 68 7.36 -2.92 15.41
C MET A 68 6.68 -2.70 16.77
N ALA A 69 5.35 -2.83 16.85
CA ALA A 69 4.63 -2.78 18.12
C ALA A 69 5.11 -3.86 19.06
N LYS A 70 5.28 -5.09 18.56
CA LYS A 70 5.83 -6.21 19.34
C LYS A 70 7.26 -5.93 19.80
N GLN A 71 8.11 -5.40 18.92
CA GLN A 71 9.49 -5.03 19.28
C GLN A 71 9.55 -3.95 20.37
N MET A 72 8.61 -3.00 20.32
CA MET A 72 8.51 -1.89 21.27
C MET A 72 7.70 -2.24 22.52
N LYS A 73 7.20 -3.49 22.62
CA LYS A 73 6.33 -3.96 23.72
C LYS A 73 5.07 -3.12 23.89
N LEU A 74 4.54 -2.63 22.79
CA LEU A 74 3.25 -1.95 22.71
C LEU A 74 2.18 -2.94 22.23
N VAL A 75 0.98 -2.86 22.81
CA VAL A 75 -0.12 -3.78 22.49
C VAL A 75 -1.33 -2.96 22.03
N PRO A 76 -1.41 -2.57 20.75
CA PRO A 76 -2.61 -1.94 20.23
C PRO A 76 -3.79 -2.93 20.29
N THR A 77 -4.98 -2.44 20.58
CA THR A 77 -6.20 -3.24 20.58
C THR A 77 -6.80 -3.38 19.19
N SER A 78 -6.46 -2.46 18.29
CA SER A 78 -6.86 -2.48 16.89
C SER A 78 -5.83 -1.73 16.03
N LEU A 79 -5.72 -2.14 14.78
CA LEU A 79 -4.88 -1.48 13.79
C LEU A 79 -5.56 -1.57 12.43
N THR A 80 -5.88 -0.42 11.86
CA THR A 80 -6.45 -0.32 10.51
C THR A 80 -5.61 0.63 9.69
N ILE A 81 -5.14 0.18 8.55
CA ILE A 81 -4.36 0.99 7.62
C ILE A 81 -5.24 1.37 6.44
N LYS A 82 -5.35 2.67 6.19
CA LYS A 82 -6.04 3.23 5.03
C LYS A 82 -5.00 3.86 4.13
N THR A 83 -4.97 3.45 2.87
CA THR A 83 -4.07 3.99 1.86
C THR A 83 -4.88 4.65 0.75
N ALA A 84 -4.39 5.77 0.26
CA ALA A 84 -4.86 6.41 -0.95
C ALA A 84 -3.68 6.51 -1.91
N VAL A 85 -3.79 5.87 -3.06
CA VAL A 85 -2.78 5.92 -4.11
C VAL A 85 -3.33 6.71 -5.28
N GLY A 86 -2.78 7.89 -5.50
CA GLY A 86 -3.13 8.76 -6.63
C GLY A 86 -2.16 8.57 -7.78
N ILE A 87 -2.68 8.64 -9.00
CA ILE A 87 -1.89 8.73 -10.22
C ILE A 87 -2.14 10.09 -10.87
N GLY A 88 -1.08 10.73 -11.33
CA GLY A 88 -1.13 12.02 -11.97
C GLY A 88 0.00 12.21 -12.96
N LYS A 89 0.11 13.41 -13.49
CA LYS A 89 1.18 13.76 -14.43
C LYS A 89 2.11 14.79 -13.80
N ASP A 90 3.39 14.63 -14.08
CA ASP A 90 4.42 15.64 -13.87
C ASP A 90 5.14 15.94 -15.21
N GLU A 91 6.28 16.63 -15.14
CA GLU A 91 7.08 16.98 -16.34
C GLU A 91 7.68 15.76 -17.04
N THR A 92 7.81 14.63 -16.33
CA THR A 92 8.43 13.40 -16.84
C THR A 92 7.42 12.35 -17.32
N GLY A 93 6.13 12.53 -17.04
CA GLY A 93 5.06 11.59 -17.40
C GLY A 93 4.12 11.31 -16.25
N PHE A 94 3.68 10.06 -16.12
CA PHE A 94 2.83 9.65 -15.02
C PHE A 94 3.64 9.33 -13.76
N GLY A 95 3.12 9.74 -12.61
CA GLY A 95 3.70 9.47 -11.32
C GLY A 95 2.63 9.16 -10.28
N LEU A 96 3.07 8.63 -9.14
CA LEU A 96 2.19 8.25 -8.04
C LEU A 96 2.40 9.15 -6.82
N LYS A 97 1.35 9.29 -6.02
CA LYS A 97 1.38 9.86 -4.69
C LYS A 97 0.63 8.93 -3.74
N VAL A 98 1.12 8.78 -2.52
CA VAL A 98 0.50 7.89 -1.52
C VAL A 98 0.24 8.65 -0.23
N ASP A 99 -0.97 8.51 0.30
CA ASP A 99 -1.32 8.98 1.63
C ASP A 99 -1.74 7.78 2.48
N ILE A 100 -1.14 7.64 3.67
CA ILE A 100 -1.39 6.54 4.60
C ILE A 100 -1.93 7.11 5.91
N VAL A 101 -3.06 6.56 6.36
CA VAL A 101 -3.61 6.81 7.69
C VAL A 101 -3.63 5.49 8.45
N ALA A 102 -2.93 5.44 9.57
CA ALA A 102 -2.95 4.31 10.48
C ALA A 102 -3.88 4.63 11.66
N GLU A 103 -5.02 3.98 11.75
CA GLU A 103 -5.92 4.06 12.88
C GLU A 103 -5.50 3.04 13.92
N VAL A 104 -5.15 3.51 15.12
CA VAL A 104 -4.58 2.68 16.18
C VAL A 104 -5.44 2.81 17.43
N GLY A 105 -5.96 1.68 17.92
CA GLY A 105 -6.67 1.63 19.18
C GLY A 105 -5.79 1.16 20.34
N GLY A 106 -6.11 1.58 21.56
CA GLY A 106 -5.47 1.09 22.77
C GLY A 106 -4.11 1.67 23.11
N LEU A 107 -3.65 2.68 22.38
CA LEU A 107 -2.39 3.39 22.65
C LEU A 107 -2.64 4.89 22.85
N SER A 108 -1.70 5.55 23.51
CA SER A 108 -1.65 7.02 23.50
C SER A 108 -1.28 7.53 22.10
N GLN A 109 -1.61 8.77 21.80
CA GLN A 109 -1.21 9.37 20.52
C GLN A 109 0.32 9.36 20.36
N ALA A 110 1.07 9.61 21.42
CA ALA A 110 2.52 9.59 21.39
C ALA A 110 3.08 8.20 21.03
N ASP A 111 2.52 7.14 21.62
CA ASP A 111 2.94 5.77 21.32
C ASP A 111 2.48 5.33 19.93
N ALA A 112 1.28 5.73 19.50
CA ALA A 112 0.81 5.49 18.14
C ALA A 112 1.72 6.16 17.11
N ASP A 113 2.10 7.41 17.31
CA ASP A 113 3.03 8.13 16.43
C ASP A 113 4.37 7.40 16.32
N LYS A 114 4.91 6.95 17.45
CA LYS A 114 6.20 6.23 17.49
C LYS A 114 6.14 4.91 16.73
N VAL A 115 5.12 4.09 17.00
CA VAL A 115 5.02 2.76 16.38
C VAL A 115 4.72 2.85 14.90
N VAL A 116 3.92 3.80 14.47
CA VAL A 116 3.60 4.04 13.05
C VAL A 116 4.84 4.56 12.30
N ALA A 117 5.59 5.48 12.90
CA ALA A 117 6.86 5.95 12.33
C ALA A 117 7.88 4.81 12.19
N ALA A 118 7.99 3.96 13.22
CA ALA A 118 8.86 2.77 13.17
C ALA A 118 8.41 1.79 12.09
N GLY A 119 7.10 1.57 11.94
CA GLY A 119 6.52 0.75 10.88
C GLY A 119 6.84 1.28 9.50
N HIS A 120 6.75 2.59 9.30
CA HIS A 120 7.13 3.23 8.04
C HIS A 120 8.61 3.01 7.69
N GLN A 121 9.49 3.08 8.67
CA GLN A 121 10.92 2.78 8.45
C GLN A 121 11.17 1.30 8.14
N PHE A 122 10.41 0.41 8.74
CA PHE A 122 10.58 -1.04 8.59
C PHE A 122 9.88 -1.62 7.34
N CYS A 123 8.81 -1.00 6.87
CA CYS A 123 7.99 -1.51 5.77
C CYS A 123 8.79 -1.59 4.46
N PRO A 124 8.87 -2.76 3.81
CA PRO A 124 9.60 -2.89 2.54
C PRO A 124 8.98 -2.08 1.40
N TYR A 125 7.66 -1.83 1.38
CA TYR A 125 7.04 -0.95 0.40
C TYR A 125 7.41 0.51 0.65
N SER A 126 7.48 0.94 1.91
CA SER A 126 7.97 2.27 2.25
C SER A 126 9.44 2.44 1.85
N LYS A 127 10.25 1.41 2.00
CA LYS A 127 11.64 1.41 1.51
C LYS A 127 11.70 1.55 -0.02
N ALA A 128 10.80 0.88 -0.74
CA ALA A 128 10.73 0.96 -2.21
C ALA A 128 10.28 2.34 -2.71
N THR A 129 9.41 3.02 -1.96
CA THR A 129 8.88 4.35 -2.33
C THR A 129 9.76 5.51 -1.87
N ARG A 130 10.54 5.32 -0.81
CA ARG A 130 11.32 6.40 -0.18
C ARG A 130 12.33 7.02 -1.15
N GLY A 131 12.30 8.37 -1.23
CA GLY A 131 13.16 9.12 -2.13
C GLY A 131 12.70 9.10 -3.60
N ASN A 132 11.55 8.49 -3.89
CA ASN A 132 11.01 8.36 -5.25
C ASN A 132 9.53 8.77 -5.33
N VAL A 133 8.70 8.26 -4.43
CA VAL A 133 7.27 8.57 -4.38
C VAL A 133 6.99 9.41 -3.14
N ASP A 134 6.20 10.48 -3.32
CA ASP A 134 5.73 11.29 -2.20
C ASP A 134 4.73 10.48 -1.36
N VAL A 135 5.11 10.17 -0.12
CA VAL A 135 4.30 9.36 0.81
C VAL A 135 4.08 10.14 2.09
N SER A 136 2.82 10.46 2.41
CA SER A 136 2.45 11.00 3.72
C SER A 136 1.97 9.88 4.64
N VAL A 137 2.32 9.97 5.92
CA VAL A 137 1.91 9.00 6.94
C VAL A 137 1.38 9.73 8.16
N LYS A 138 0.20 9.33 8.63
CA LYS A 138 -0.45 9.89 9.80
C LYS A 138 -0.98 8.78 10.70
N ALA A 139 -0.71 8.87 12.01
CA ALA A 139 -1.32 8.02 13.02
C ALA A 139 -2.52 8.73 13.66
N VAL A 140 -3.62 8.02 13.81
CA VAL A 140 -4.86 8.50 14.45
C VAL A 140 -5.27 7.49 15.51
N VAL A 141 -5.42 7.94 16.75
CA VAL A 141 -5.94 7.09 17.83
C VAL A 141 -7.45 7.01 17.72
N VAL A 142 -7.99 5.80 17.82
CA VAL A 142 -9.41 5.50 17.74
C VAL A 142 -9.93 4.77 18.97
#